data_1af33af03dd58abcbdb4cbe1db0270cc
#
_entry.id   1af33af03dd58abcbdb4cbe1db0270cc
#
_cell.length_a   1.000
_cell.length_b   1.000
_cell.length_c   1.000
_cell.angle_alpha   90.00
_cell.angle_beta   90.00
_cell.angle_gamma   90.00
#
_symmetry.space_group_name_H-M   'P 1'
#
loop_
_entity.id
_entity.type
_entity.pdbx_description
1 polymer ?
#
loop_
_entity_poly.entity_id
_entity_poly.type
_entity_poly.pdbx_seq_one_letter_code
_entity_poly.pdbx_strand_id
1 'polypeptide(L)'
;MITACILPMTTALTPNAVSRSADPIKSEVDYETLAEKFRPIFADIAQSVVERERDHVLPFQQIDALKKAGFGAVRVPTTHGGSGASIPQLIRLLVELSSADSNITQALRGHFAFVEDRLVADPGPERDTWLRRFAEGQLVGNAWTEIGDVALGEANTKVSPAPDADHFLANGAKFYSTGSIFADWIDLYSQRTDTGAFVIAAVEARQPGVTHSDDWNGFGQQTTGSGSSIYENAIVQPENIFDFSTRFKYQTAFYQLFHLATLAGIAKAATTEISRRVAARTRTFSHGNAPRYAQDSQIQQVVGEVSSAAFAAEAVAVHAAQSSQWAYEAAFSGSPEEEKAANIAAEIDSGRGQVASIGLVVPATAKIFDALGASGVSRDLDLDRFWRNARTVASHNPVVFKSKVVGDYEINGTEPIYVWAIGTAPTEKDVQA
;
A
#
# COMPACT_ATOMS: atom_id res chain seq x y z
N MET A 1 25.73 0.71 -34.64
CA MET A 1 25.07 1.97 -34.23
C MET A 1 23.60 1.80 -34.55
N ILE A 2 22.84 1.41 -33.60
CA ILE A 2 21.35 1.34 -33.67
C ILE A 2 20.84 2.41 -32.72
N THR A 3 20.47 3.55 -33.32
CA THR A 3 19.86 4.66 -32.60
C THR A 3 18.42 4.26 -32.33
N ALA A 4 18.13 3.84 -31.09
CA ALA A 4 16.78 3.62 -30.64
C ALA A 4 16.06 4.97 -30.55
N CYS A 5 15.11 5.19 -31.45
CA CYS A 5 14.20 6.33 -31.41
C CYS A 5 13.22 6.11 -30.26
N ILE A 6 13.54 6.67 -29.10
CA ILE A 6 12.60 6.77 -27.97
C ILE A 6 11.69 7.95 -28.29
N LEU A 7 10.50 7.67 -28.78
CA LEU A 7 9.44 8.68 -28.83
C LEU A 7 9.10 9.08 -27.39
N PRO A 8 9.14 10.36 -27.05
CA PRO A 8 8.72 10.83 -25.73
C PRO A 8 7.18 10.79 -25.68
N MET A 9 6.58 9.82 -24.99
CA MET A 9 5.22 9.99 -24.47
C MET A 9 5.27 10.96 -23.26
N THR A 10 5.62 12.20 -23.54
CA THR A 10 5.33 13.34 -22.69
C THR A 10 3.99 13.89 -23.14
N THR A 11 2.87 13.27 -22.74
CA THR A 11 1.73 14.09 -22.37
C THR A 11 2.18 14.85 -21.13
N ALA A 12 2.82 15.99 -21.37
CA ALA A 12 3.07 16.98 -20.36
C ALA A 12 1.72 17.29 -19.72
N LEU A 13 1.51 16.85 -18.48
CA LEU A 13 0.54 17.43 -17.59
C LEU A 13 0.99 18.89 -17.44
N THR A 14 0.48 19.77 -18.29
CA THR A 14 0.61 21.21 -18.10
C THR A 14 -0.10 21.52 -16.79
N PRO A 15 0.60 21.97 -15.77
CA PRO A 15 -0.05 22.32 -14.51
C PRO A 15 -0.85 23.60 -14.77
N ASN A 16 -2.18 23.48 -14.86
CA ASN A 16 -3.00 24.60 -14.45
C ASN A 16 -2.71 24.79 -12.96
N ALA A 17 -2.04 25.87 -12.63
CA ALA A 17 -1.87 26.32 -11.25
C ALA A 17 -3.25 26.74 -10.73
N VAL A 18 -4.03 25.78 -10.26
CA VAL A 18 -5.24 26.03 -9.49
C VAL A 18 -4.76 26.26 -8.07
N SER A 19 -4.85 27.51 -7.62
CA SER A 19 -4.69 27.84 -6.21
C SER A 19 -5.76 27.08 -5.42
N ARG A 20 -5.36 25.99 -4.78
CA ARG A 20 -6.25 25.23 -3.89
C ARG A 20 -6.53 26.08 -2.66
N SER A 21 -7.79 26.37 -2.39
CA SER A 21 -8.22 27.28 -1.32
C SER A 21 -8.30 26.64 0.07
N ALA A 22 -7.84 25.41 0.22
CA ALA A 22 -7.84 24.68 1.50
C ALA A 22 -6.42 24.67 2.10
N ASP A 23 -6.33 24.79 3.42
CA ASP A 23 -5.08 24.60 4.15
C ASP A 23 -4.78 23.09 4.30
N PRO A 24 -3.49 22.69 4.27
CA PRO A 24 -3.11 21.33 4.58
C PRO A 24 -3.50 20.96 6.01
N ILE A 25 -3.84 19.67 6.23
CA ILE A 25 -4.10 19.16 7.58
C ILE A 25 -2.82 19.29 8.40
N LYS A 26 -2.87 20.12 9.45
CA LYS A 26 -1.85 20.14 10.49
C LYS A 26 -2.30 19.20 11.59
N SER A 27 -1.51 18.15 11.85
CA SER A 27 -1.83 17.23 12.93
C SER A 27 -1.69 17.93 14.28
N GLU A 28 -2.80 18.03 14.99
CA GLU A 28 -2.85 18.57 16.36
C GLU A 28 -2.80 17.44 17.41
N VAL A 29 -2.93 16.20 16.97
CA VAL A 29 -3.00 15.03 17.85
C VAL A 29 -1.62 14.43 18.03
N ASP A 30 -1.21 14.23 19.29
CA ASP A 30 0.00 13.47 19.62
C ASP A 30 -0.14 12.02 19.16
N TYR A 31 0.99 11.45 18.69
CA TYR A 31 1.00 10.08 18.16
C TYR A 31 0.57 9.05 19.21
N GLU A 32 1.07 9.14 20.44
CA GLU A 32 0.76 8.15 21.48
C GLU A 32 -0.72 8.17 21.81
N THR A 33 -1.32 9.35 21.96
CA THR A 33 -2.77 9.52 22.15
C THR A 33 -3.57 8.87 21.01
N LEU A 34 -3.11 9.05 19.76
CA LEU A 34 -3.75 8.45 18.60
C LEU A 34 -3.60 6.92 18.59
N ALA A 35 -2.40 6.41 18.89
CA ALA A 35 -2.09 4.99 18.87
C ALA A 35 -2.80 4.21 20.00
N GLU A 36 -2.94 4.81 21.20
CA GLU A 36 -3.64 4.19 22.33
C GLU A 36 -5.06 3.76 21.95
N LYS A 37 -5.73 4.50 21.09
CA LYS A 37 -7.08 4.15 20.60
C LYS A 37 -7.10 2.81 19.84
N PHE A 38 -6.06 2.48 19.09
CA PHE A 38 -6.03 1.34 18.16
C PHE A 38 -5.25 0.13 18.69
N ARG A 39 -4.29 0.33 19.59
CA ARG A 39 -3.46 -0.75 20.14
C ARG A 39 -4.25 -1.92 20.74
N PRO A 40 -5.37 -1.74 21.46
CA PRO A 40 -6.18 -2.86 21.92
C PRO A 40 -6.74 -3.71 20.77
N ILE A 41 -7.14 -3.07 19.66
CA ILE A 41 -7.63 -3.76 18.46
C ILE A 41 -6.49 -4.51 17.77
N PHE A 42 -5.31 -3.89 17.64
CA PHE A 42 -4.12 -4.55 17.09
C PHE A 42 -3.72 -5.77 17.93
N ALA A 43 -3.80 -5.66 19.26
CA ALA A 43 -3.53 -6.79 20.14
C ALA A 43 -4.53 -7.94 19.94
N ASP A 44 -5.80 -7.65 19.73
CA ASP A 44 -6.83 -8.66 19.41
C ASP A 44 -6.60 -9.30 18.04
N ILE A 45 -6.29 -8.51 17.02
CA ILE A 45 -5.92 -8.97 15.67
C ILE A 45 -4.76 -9.98 15.73
N ALA A 46 -3.74 -9.70 16.54
CA ALA A 46 -2.55 -10.54 16.68
C ALA A 46 -2.84 -11.93 17.26
N GLN A 47 -3.90 -12.09 18.07
CA GLN A 47 -4.20 -13.36 18.77
C GLN A 47 -4.50 -14.51 17.79
N SER A 48 -5.13 -14.23 16.66
CA SER A 48 -5.57 -15.25 15.70
C SER A 48 -4.84 -15.19 14.34
N VAL A 49 -3.77 -14.39 14.22
CA VAL A 49 -3.06 -14.21 12.93
C VAL A 49 -2.47 -15.50 12.39
N VAL A 50 -1.88 -16.35 13.25
CA VAL A 50 -1.28 -17.62 12.85
C VAL A 50 -2.34 -18.58 12.32
N GLU A 51 -3.49 -18.66 12.98
CA GLU A 51 -4.60 -19.52 12.57
C GLU A 51 -5.19 -19.05 11.24
N ARG A 52 -5.45 -17.73 11.10
CA ARG A 52 -5.95 -17.16 9.84
C ARG A 52 -5.01 -17.38 8.67
N GLU A 53 -3.73 -17.16 8.87
CA GLU A 53 -2.72 -17.34 7.82
C GLU A 53 -2.61 -18.80 7.39
N ARG A 54 -2.51 -19.72 8.37
CA ARG A 54 -2.39 -21.15 8.13
C ARG A 54 -3.62 -21.75 7.44
N ASP A 55 -4.80 -21.34 7.88
CA ASP A 55 -6.08 -21.92 7.45
C ASP A 55 -6.75 -21.10 6.33
N HIS A 56 -6.06 -20.09 5.80
CA HIS A 56 -6.52 -19.17 4.75
C HIS A 56 -7.89 -18.53 5.09
N VAL A 57 -8.01 -17.97 6.28
CA VAL A 57 -9.23 -17.30 6.74
C VAL A 57 -9.12 -15.79 6.54
N LEU A 58 -9.95 -15.24 5.68
CA LEU A 58 -9.99 -13.80 5.40
C LEU A 58 -10.38 -12.99 6.64
N PRO A 59 -9.71 -11.85 6.94
CA PRO A 59 -9.85 -11.09 8.18
C PRO A 59 -11.06 -10.14 8.20
N PHE A 60 -12.26 -10.60 7.80
CA PHE A 60 -13.47 -9.76 7.77
C PHE A 60 -13.81 -9.14 9.10
N GLN A 61 -13.74 -9.93 10.19
CA GLN A 61 -14.07 -9.44 11.53
C GLN A 61 -13.07 -8.40 12.03
N GLN A 62 -11.79 -8.60 11.74
CA GLN A 62 -10.70 -7.72 12.14
C GLN A 62 -10.78 -6.37 11.40
N ILE A 63 -11.09 -6.41 10.10
CA ILE A 63 -11.31 -5.21 9.29
C ILE A 63 -12.57 -4.48 9.75
N ASP A 64 -13.65 -5.19 10.07
CA ASP A 64 -14.87 -4.58 10.63
C ASP A 64 -14.62 -3.89 11.97
N ALA A 65 -13.79 -4.47 12.85
CA ALA A 65 -13.38 -3.83 14.10
C ALA A 65 -12.59 -2.52 13.84
N LEU A 66 -11.69 -2.51 12.86
CA LEU A 66 -10.96 -1.30 12.46
C LEU A 66 -11.89 -0.25 11.85
N LYS A 67 -12.87 -0.65 11.02
CA LYS A 67 -13.91 0.24 10.48
C LYS A 67 -14.68 0.93 11.61
N LYS A 68 -15.22 0.15 12.55
CA LYS A 68 -15.99 0.66 13.71
C LYS A 68 -15.19 1.58 14.60
N ALA A 69 -13.90 1.37 14.74
CA ALA A 69 -13.00 2.24 15.49
C ALA A 69 -12.61 3.52 14.74
N GLY A 70 -12.99 3.66 13.46
CA GLY A 70 -12.64 4.81 12.62
C GLY A 70 -11.18 4.80 12.14
N PHE A 71 -10.54 3.63 12.06
CA PHE A 71 -9.15 3.54 11.58
C PHE A 71 -9.00 4.04 10.15
N GLY A 72 -9.97 3.75 9.27
CA GLY A 72 -9.99 4.25 7.89
C GLY A 72 -10.03 5.79 7.78
N ALA A 73 -10.49 6.49 8.83
CA ALA A 73 -10.60 7.94 8.85
C ALA A 73 -9.46 8.66 9.59
N VAL A 74 -8.35 7.97 9.92
CA VAL A 74 -7.27 8.60 10.71
C VAL A 74 -6.66 9.81 10.01
N ARG A 75 -6.59 9.83 8.67
CA ARG A 75 -6.12 10.96 7.86
C ARG A 75 -7.18 12.05 7.66
N VAL A 76 -8.46 11.72 7.79
CA VAL A 76 -9.56 12.68 7.58
C VAL A 76 -9.49 13.80 8.62
N PRO A 77 -9.72 15.09 8.24
CA PRO A 77 -9.72 16.20 9.17
C PRO A 77 -10.68 16.02 10.33
N THR A 78 -10.34 16.53 11.50
CA THR A 78 -11.23 16.51 12.69
C THR A 78 -12.56 17.23 12.45
N THR A 79 -12.56 18.24 11.60
CA THR A 79 -13.77 18.95 11.15
C THR A 79 -14.76 18.07 10.38
N HIS A 80 -14.30 16.92 9.87
CA HIS A 80 -15.12 15.93 9.14
C HIS A 80 -15.23 14.60 9.90
N GLY A 81 -14.89 14.58 11.20
CA GLY A 81 -15.04 13.41 12.05
C GLY A 81 -13.87 12.43 12.03
N GLY A 82 -12.77 12.75 11.38
CA GLY A 82 -11.54 11.95 11.42
C GLY A 82 -10.60 12.31 12.56
N SER A 83 -9.35 11.85 12.49
CA SER A 83 -8.33 12.11 13.51
C SER A 83 -7.30 13.18 13.08
N GLY A 84 -7.28 13.62 11.83
CA GLY A 84 -6.34 14.62 11.32
C GLY A 84 -4.87 14.18 11.41
N ALA A 85 -4.59 12.88 11.32
CA ALA A 85 -3.22 12.37 11.43
C ALA A 85 -2.35 12.81 10.25
N SER A 86 -1.08 13.08 10.49
CA SER A 86 -0.07 13.27 9.43
C SER A 86 0.26 11.95 8.73
N ILE A 87 0.90 12.02 7.55
CA ILE A 87 1.38 10.81 6.85
C ILE A 87 2.38 10.02 7.72
N PRO A 88 3.39 10.65 8.39
CA PRO A 88 4.26 9.91 9.30
C PRO A 88 3.52 9.22 10.46
N GLN A 89 2.47 9.82 11.02
CA GLN A 89 1.66 9.19 12.05
C GLN A 89 0.88 7.99 11.51
N LEU A 90 0.28 8.11 10.31
CA LEU A 90 -0.35 6.97 9.64
C LEU A 90 0.65 5.83 9.44
N ILE A 91 1.85 6.12 8.92
CA ILE A 91 2.86 5.08 8.65
C ILE A 91 3.30 4.39 9.95
N ARG A 92 3.47 5.11 11.05
CA ARG A 92 3.76 4.51 12.37
C ARG A 92 2.62 3.58 12.83
N LEU A 93 1.34 3.99 12.69
CA LEU A 93 0.19 3.14 12.99
C LEU A 93 0.16 1.88 12.11
N LEU A 94 0.48 2.02 10.82
CA LEU A 94 0.54 0.89 9.90
C LEU A 94 1.68 -0.08 10.22
N VAL A 95 2.81 0.37 10.75
CA VAL A 95 3.87 -0.49 11.29
C VAL A 95 3.36 -1.28 12.49
N GLU A 96 2.64 -0.65 13.42
CA GLU A 96 2.04 -1.35 14.57
C GLU A 96 0.97 -2.36 14.11
N LEU A 97 0.07 -1.97 13.20
CA LEU A 97 -0.92 -2.87 12.61
C LEU A 97 -0.26 -4.04 11.86
N SER A 98 0.77 -3.78 11.07
CA SER A 98 1.50 -4.81 10.34
C SER A 98 2.24 -5.78 11.26
N SER A 99 2.67 -5.32 12.44
CA SER A 99 3.22 -6.19 13.48
C SER A 99 2.16 -7.15 14.06
N ALA A 100 0.88 -6.77 14.02
CA ALA A 100 -0.23 -7.64 14.39
C ALA A 100 -0.66 -8.55 13.23
N ASP A 101 -0.88 -7.98 12.04
CA ASP A 101 -1.21 -8.71 10.81
C ASP A 101 -0.82 -7.90 9.56
N SER A 102 0.18 -8.34 8.86
CA SER A 102 0.69 -7.67 7.66
C SER A 102 -0.27 -7.70 6.46
N ASN A 103 -1.15 -8.68 6.40
CA ASN A 103 -2.16 -8.80 5.35
C ASN A 103 -3.20 -7.68 5.45
N ILE A 104 -3.66 -7.36 6.67
CA ILE A 104 -4.62 -6.29 6.91
C ILE A 104 -4.02 -4.93 6.53
N THR A 105 -2.76 -4.69 6.88
CA THR A 105 -2.06 -3.46 6.48
C THR A 105 -2.05 -3.30 4.96
N GLN A 106 -1.70 -4.34 4.24
CA GLN A 106 -1.66 -4.33 2.77
C GLN A 106 -3.07 -4.20 2.17
N ALA A 107 -4.09 -4.82 2.76
CA ALA A 107 -5.48 -4.73 2.30
C ALA A 107 -6.02 -3.30 2.35
N LEU A 108 -5.57 -2.47 3.32
CA LEU A 108 -6.01 -1.09 3.49
C LEU A 108 -5.27 -0.08 2.57
N ARG A 109 -4.27 -0.50 1.82
CA ARG A 109 -3.45 0.38 0.98
C ARG A 109 -4.27 1.19 -0.03
N GLY A 110 -5.21 0.55 -0.73
CA GLY A 110 -6.09 1.22 -1.69
C GLY A 110 -6.99 2.26 -1.04
N HIS A 111 -7.53 1.93 0.13
CA HIS A 111 -8.37 2.85 0.91
C HIS A 111 -7.65 4.16 1.23
N PHE A 112 -6.49 4.09 1.85
CA PHE A 112 -5.77 5.30 2.25
C PHE A 112 -5.26 6.12 1.05
N ALA A 113 -4.95 5.46 -0.07
CA ALA A 113 -4.61 6.19 -1.30
C ALA A 113 -5.81 6.95 -1.87
N PHE A 114 -7.02 6.39 -1.77
CA PHE A 114 -8.23 7.09 -2.18
C PHE A 114 -8.60 8.21 -1.19
N VAL A 115 -8.40 8.01 0.12
CA VAL A 115 -8.51 9.07 1.12
C VAL A 115 -7.57 10.23 0.79
N GLU A 116 -6.29 9.93 0.53
CA GLU A 116 -5.29 10.95 0.22
C GLU A 116 -5.65 11.74 -1.04
N ASP A 117 -6.16 11.06 -2.06
CA ASP A 117 -6.64 11.70 -3.28
C ASP A 117 -7.78 12.70 -2.99
N ARG A 118 -8.76 12.31 -2.16
CA ARG A 118 -9.84 13.22 -1.77
C ARG A 118 -9.37 14.36 -0.86
N LEU A 119 -8.34 14.15 -0.05
CA LEU A 119 -7.77 15.22 0.79
C LEU A 119 -7.14 16.34 -0.04
N VAL A 120 -6.53 16.02 -1.18
CA VAL A 120 -5.92 17.02 -2.07
C VAL A 120 -6.87 17.51 -3.18
N ALA A 121 -8.06 16.93 -3.31
CA ALA A 121 -9.08 17.41 -4.25
C ALA A 121 -9.58 18.81 -3.86
N ASP A 122 -10.10 19.53 -4.84
CA ASP A 122 -10.67 20.85 -4.61
C ASP A 122 -11.84 20.78 -3.59
N PRO A 123 -11.95 21.77 -2.69
CA PRO A 123 -13.05 21.84 -1.75
C PRO A 123 -14.41 21.89 -2.47
N GLY A 124 -15.38 21.12 -1.96
CA GLY A 124 -16.71 21.08 -2.53
C GLY A 124 -17.58 19.94 -1.98
N PRO A 125 -18.88 19.93 -2.33
CA PRO A 125 -19.84 18.96 -1.80
C PRO A 125 -19.45 17.49 -2.09
N GLU A 126 -18.81 17.22 -3.21
CA GLU A 126 -18.33 15.89 -3.60
C GLU A 126 -17.22 15.43 -2.64
N ARG A 127 -16.16 16.23 -2.45
CA ARG A 127 -15.09 15.97 -1.49
C ARG A 127 -15.63 15.75 -0.09
N ASP A 128 -16.49 16.65 0.40
CA ASP A 128 -17.06 16.58 1.74
C ASP A 128 -17.93 15.32 1.92
N THR A 129 -18.59 14.86 0.88
CA THR A 129 -19.35 13.59 0.90
C THR A 129 -18.41 12.41 1.10
N TRP A 130 -17.26 12.37 0.41
CA TRP A 130 -16.28 11.30 0.59
C TRP A 130 -15.63 11.34 1.95
N LEU A 131 -15.26 12.52 2.46
CA LEU A 131 -14.69 12.65 3.81
C LEU A 131 -15.66 12.15 4.89
N ARG A 132 -16.97 12.42 4.75
CA ARG A 132 -18.00 11.87 5.65
C ARG A 132 -18.11 10.35 5.54
N ARG A 133 -18.14 9.77 4.33
CA ARG A 133 -18.16 8.31 4.11
C ARG A 133 -17.00 7.62 4.84
N PHE A 134 -15.81 8.18 4.77
CA PHE A 134 -14.65 7.64 5.49
C PHE A 134 -14.84 7.75 7.01
N ALA A 135 -15.34 8.88 7.51
CA ALA A 135 -15.61 9.08 8.95
C ALA A 135 -16.70 8.13 9.47
N GLU A 136 -17.65 7.75 8.62
CA GLU A 136 -18.68 6.74 8.89
C GLU A 136 -18.15 5.30 8.84
N GLY A 137 -16.86 5.12 8.54
CA GLY A 137 -16.19 3.83 8.49
C GLY A 137 -16.29 3.10 7.16
N GLN A 138 -16.72 3.76 6.07
CA GLN A 138 -16.73 3.14 4.75
C GLN A 138 -15.30 3.01 4.23
N LEU A 139 -14.97 1.85 3.66
CA LEU A 139 -13.67 1.56 3.07
C LEU A 139 -13.74 1.51 1.55
N VAL A 140 -12.61 1.83 0.91
CA VAL A 140 -12.43 1.75 -0.54
C VAL A 140 -11.36 0.70 -0.83
N GLY A 141 -11.67 -0.30 -1.65
CA GLY A 141 -10.70 -1.24 -2.24
C GLY A 141 -10.09 -0.65 -3.51
N ASN A 142 -9.05 -1.28 -4.05
CA ASN A 142 -8.51 -0.87 -5.33
C ASN A 142 -8.64 -1.96 -6.40
N ALA A 143 -8.91 -1.55 -7.64
CA ALA A 143 -9.00 -2.44 -8.78
C ALA A 143 -8.38 -1.77 -10.02
N TRP A 144 -7.06 -1.90 -10.18
CA TRP A 144 -6.30 -1.17 -11.19
C TRP A 144 -5.71 -2.07 -12.27
N THR A 145 -5.05 -3.17 -11.86
CA THR A 145 -4.30 -4.03 -12.76
C THR A 145 -5.21 -4.97 -13.55
N GLU A 146 -4.93 -5.13 -14.81
CA GLU A 146 -5.53 -6.13 -15.70
C GLU A 146 -4.52 -7.21 -16.02
N ILE A 147 -4.96 -8.44 -16.24
CA ILE A 147 -4.15 -9.55 -16.73
C ILE A 147 -4.54 -9.89 -18.17
N GLY A 148 -3.59 -10.45 -18.91
CA GLY A 148 -3.76 -10.77 -20.32
C GLY A 148 -3.11 -9.72 -21.23
N ASP A 149 -3.50 -9.75 -22.51
CA ASP A 149 -2.93 -8.91 -23.57
C ASP A 149 -3.57 -7.51 -23.56
N VAL A 150 -3.15 -6.69 -22.60
CA VAL A 150 -3.50 -5.27 -22.55
C VAL A 150 -2.32 -4.48 -23.08
N ALA A 151 -2.53 -3.66 -24.11
CA ALA A 151 -1.47 -2.81 -24.65
C ALA A 151 -1.01 -1.78 -23.62
N LEU A 152 0.29 -1.46 -23.64
CA LEU A 152 0.84 -0.47 -22.72
C LEU A 152 0.14 0.89 -22.89
N GLY A 153 -0.45 1.40 -21.82
CA GLY A 153 -1.19 2.66 -21.84
C GLY A 153 -2.66 2.53 -22.25
N GLU A 154 -3.21 1.32 -22.32
CA GLU A 154 -4.63 1.06 -22.54
C GLU A 154 -5.29 0.45 -21.29
N ALA A 155 -6.61 0.41 -21.26
CA ALA A 155 -7.40 -0.32 -20.28
C ALA A 155 -8.56 -1.05 -21.00
N ASN A 156 -8.73 -2.34 -20.72
CA ASN A 156 -9.87 -3.13 -21.21
C ASN A 156 -11.14 -2.86 -20.40
N THR A 157 -10.98 -2.46 -19.14
CA THR A 157 -12.10 -2.04 -18.29
C THR A 157 -12.62 -0.69 -18.75
N LYS A 158 -13.89 -0.63 -19.11
CA LYS A 158 -14.53 0.56 -19.68
C LYS A 158 -15.66 1.05 -18.79
N VAL A 159 -15.88 2.36 -18.85
CA VAL A 159 -17.03 3.06 -18.27
C VAL A 159 -17.75 3.78 -19.40
N SER A 160 -19.01 3.41 -19.65
CA SER A 160 -19.82 3.90 -20.75
C SER A 160 -21.06 4.62 -20.22
N PRO A 161 -21.50 5.74 -20.83
CA PRO A 161 -22.81 6.31 -20.52
C PRO A 161 -23.91 5.27 -20.72
N ALA A 162 -24.86 5.17 -19.80
CA ALA A 162 -26.03 4.32 -19.96
C ALA A 162 -26.97 4.94 -21.03
N PRO A 163 -27.59 4.13 -21.93
CA PRO A 163 -28.31 4.65 -23.08
C PRO A 163 -29.47 5.61 -22.75
N ASP A 164 -30.18 5.34 -21.64
CA ASP A 164 -31.45 6.01 -21.29
C ASP A 164 -31.41 6.60 -19.86
N ALA A 165 -30.22 6.78 -19.29
CA ALA A 165 -30.10 7.16 -17.88
C ALA A 165 -28.98 8.18 -17.63
N ASP A 166 -29.05 8.80 -16.50
CA ASP A 166 -28.11 9.79 -15.98
C ASP A 166 -26.92 9.17 -15.21
N HIS A 167 -26.61 7.90 -15.50
CA HIS A 167 -25.50 7.17 -14.89
C HIS A 167 -24.59 6.51 -15.93
N PHE A 168 -23.52 5.90 -15.47
CA PHE A 168 -22.56 5.13 -16.28
C PHE A 168 -22.61 3.66 -15.91
N LEU A 169 -22.13 2.80 -16.82
CA LEU A 169 -21.99 1.35 -16.64
C LEU A 169 -20.52 0.97 -16.75
N ALA A 170 -19.99 0.34 -15.70
CA ALA A 170 -18.65 -0.21 -15.70
C ALA A 170 -18.67 -1.67 -16.15
N ASN A 171 -17.75 -2.00 -17.08
CA ASN A 171 -17.58 -3.34 -17.62
C ASN A 171 -16.09 -3.69 -17.72
N GLY A 172 -15.72 -4.88 -17.28
CA GLY A 172 -14.35 -5.38 -17.34
C GLY A 172 -13.98 -6.29 -16.18
N ALA A 173 -12.69 -6.63 -16.12
CA ALA A 173 -12.14 -7.47 -15.06
C ALA A 173 -10.79 -6.93 -14.59
N LYS A 174 -10.55 -7.02 -13.28
CA LYS A 174 -9.30 -6.63 -12.64
C LYS A 174 -8.75 -7.80 -11.83
N PHE A 175 -7.42 -7.83 -11.69
CA PHE A 175 -6.72 -8.76 -10.82
C PHE A 175 -5.78 -7.99 -9.89
N TYR A 176 -5.38 -8.62 -8.79
CA TYR A 176 -4.74 -7.93 -7.67
C TYR A 176 -5.62 -6.83 -7.06
N SER A 177 -6.94 -7.11 -6.98
CA SER A 177 -7.94 -6.18 -6.40
C SER A 177 -7.84 -6.17 -4.87
N THR A 178 -6.64 -5.86 -4.37
CA THR A 178 -6.27 -5.95 -2.96
C THR A 178 -7.22 -5.16 -2.07
N GLY A 179 -7.83 -5.82 -1.08
CA GLY A 179 -8.74 -5.22 -0.12
C GLY A 179 -10.17 -5.01 -0.64
N SER A 180 -10.44 -5.19 -1.93
CA SER A 180 -11.76 -4.92 -2.52
C SER A 180 -12.87 -5.80 -1.97
N ILE A 181 -12.58 -7.05 -1.66
CA ILE A 181 -13.55 -7.98 -1.07
C ILE A 181 -14.08 -7.55 0.31
N PHE A 182 -13.34 -6.69 1.03
CA PHE A 182 -13.71 -6.14 2.33
C PHE A 182 -14.35 -4.76 2.26
N ALA A 183 -14.28 -4.11 1.10
CA ALA A 183 -14.61 -2.72 0.92
C ALA A 183 -16.10 -2.46 0.72
N ASP A 184 -16.50 -1.21 0.89
CA ASP A 184 -17.83 -0.69 0.56
C ASP A 184 -17.82 -0.07 -0.85
N TRP A 185 -16.69 0.45 -1.27
CA TRP A 185 -16.44 1.08 -2.57
C TRP A 185 -15.17 0.55 -3.22
N ILE A 186 -15.07 0.67 -4.53
CA ILE A 186 -13.91 0.27 -5.31
C ILE A 186 -13.35 1.47 -6.08
N ASP A 187 -12.07 1.78 -5.88
CA ASP A 187 -11.26 2.66 -6.72
C ASP A 187 -10.93 1.91 -8.02
N LEU A 188 -11.82 2.02 -9.02
CA LEU A 188 -11.71 1.31 -10.30
C LEU A 188 -11.02 2.18 -11.35
N TYR A 189 -9.79 1.84 -11.71
CA TYR A 189 -9.10 2.45 -12.86
C TYR A 189 -9.71 1.93 -14.17
N SER A 190 -10.22 2.84 -15.01
CA SER A 190 -10.95 2.51 -16.22
C SER A 190 -10.81 3.60 -17.30
N GLN A 191 -11.31 3.34 -18.50
CA GLN A 191 -11.35 4.30 -19.58
C GLN A 191 -12.80 4.58 -20.01
N ARG A 192 -13.14 5.84 -20.14
CA ARG A 192 -14.46 6.26 -20.68
C ARG A 192 -14.54 5.97 -22.16
N THR A 193 -15.68 5.41 -22.61
CA THR A 193 -15.89 5.08 -24.02
C THR A 193 -16.28 6.28 -24.88
N ASP A 194 -16.90 7.28 -24.27
CA ASP A 194 -17.39 8.49 -24.95
C ASP A 194 -16.31 9.56 -25.17
N THR A 195 -15.36 9.66 -24.24
CA THR A 195 -14.29 10.68 -24.28
C THR A 195 -12.90 10.10 -24.53
N GLY A 196 -12.70 8.79 -24.28
CA GLY A 196 -11.39 8.15 -24.28
C GLY A 196 -10.54 8.48 -23.04
N ALA A 197 -11.02 9.31 -22.13
CA ALA A 197 -10.29 9.72 -20.93
C ALA A 197 -10.12 8.56 -19.94
N PHE A 198 -8.95 8.48 -19.30
CA PHE A 198 -8.74 7.61 -18.15
C PHE A 198 -9.36 8.22 -16.90
N VAL A 199 -10.07 7.40 -16.14
CA VAL A 199 -10.80 7.83 -14.95
C VAL A 199 -10.63 6.83 -13.82
N ILE A 200 -10.86 7.32 -12.61
CA ILE A 200 -11.20 6.51 -11.45
C ILE A 200 -12.72 6.54 -11.32
N ALA A 201 -13.34 5.38 -11.46
CA ALA A 201 -14.75 5.19 -11.14
C ALA A 201 -14.87 4.60 -9.72
N ALA A 202 -15.47 5.35 -8.80
CA ALA A 202 -15.78 4.80 -7.48
C ALA A 202 -17.08 3.99 -7.58
N VAL A 203 -16.95 2.67 -7.56
CA VAL A 203 -18.03 1.70 -7.75
C VAL A 203 -18.46 1.14 -6.40
N GLU A 204 -19.77 1.06 -6.11
CA GLU A 204 -20.24 0.34 -4.93
C GLU A 204 -19.86 -1.15 -5.01
N ALA A 205 -19.17 -1.65 -3.97
CA ALA A 205 -18.60 -3.00 -3.99
C ALA A 205 -19.64 -4.12 -3.94
N ARG A 206 -20.85 -3.83 -3.45
CA ARG A 206 -21.90 -4.83 -3.18
C ARG A 206 -23.19 -4.54 -3.95
N GLN A 207 -23.07 -4.15 -5.21
CA GLN A 207 -24.21 -3.96 -6.09
C GLN A 207 -24.32 -5.12 -7.12
N PRO A 208 -25.47 -5.29 -7.79
CA PRO A 208 -25.57 -6.19 -8.94
C PRO A 208 -24.51 -5.86 -10.00
N GLY A 209 -23.92 -6.91 -10.60
CA GLY A 209 -22.86 -6.74 -11.60
C GLY A 209 -21.45 -6.54 -11.04
N VAL A 210 -21.25 -6.59 -9.72
CA VAL A 210 -19.92 -6.60 -9.10
C VAL A 210 -19.68 -7.92 -8.40
N THR A 211 -18.57 -8.58 -8.73
CA THR A 211 -18.15 -9.84 -8.10
C THR A 211 -16.69 -9.75 -7.69
N HIS A 212 -16.39 -10.16 -6.46
CA HIS A 212 -15.02 -10.31 -5.93
C HIS A 212 -14.75 -11.78 -5.62
N SER A 213 -13.57 -12.26 -6.00
CA SER A 213 -13.12 -13.65 -5.75
C SER A 213 -11.89 -13.67 -4.85
N ASP A 214 -11.82 -14.67 -3.98
CA ASP A 214 -10.63 -14.97 -3.18
C ASP A 214 -9.78 -16.02 -3.90
N ASP A 215 -9.23 -15.64 -5.05
CA ASP A 215 -8.45 -16.49 -5.95
C ASP A 215 -6.97 -16.09 -6.04
N TRP A 216 -6.48 -15.30 -5.08
CA TRP A 216 -5.07 -15.00 -4.94
C TRP A 216 -4.26 -16.27 -4.61
N ASN A 217 -3.34 -16.65 -5.49
CA ASN A 217 -2.53 -17.87 -5.38
C ASN A 217 -1.04 -17.58 -5.10
N GLY A 218 -0.73 -16.49 -4.41
CA GLY A 218 0.64 -16.20 -3.97
C GLY A 218 1.03 -16.97 -2.73
N PHE A 219 2.33 -17.27 -2.56
CA PHE A 219 2.83 -18.01 -1.39
C PHE A 219 2.85 -17.18 -0.10
N GLY A 220 2.59 -15.88 -0.16
CA GLY A 220 2.49 -14.99 0.99
C GLY A 220 1.47 -13.90 0.74
N GLN A 221 1.14 -13.11 1.78
CA GLN A 221 0.07 -12.12 1.76
C GLN A 221 -1.26 -12.76 1.34
N GLN A 222 -1.52 -13.96 1.84
CA GLN A 222 -2.60 -14.83 1.36
C GLN A 222 -3.99 -14.34 1.76
N THR A 223 -4.09 -13.60 2.86
CA THR A 223 -5.38 -13.12 3.40
C THR A 223 -5.64 -11.63 3.14
N THR A 224 -4.97 -11.05 2.14
CA THR A 224 -5.16 -9.64 1.72
C THR A 224 -6.41 -9.40 0.87
N GLY A 225 -7.08 -10.47 0.42
CA GLY A 225 -8.16 -10.35 -0.56
C GLY A 225 -7.70 -9.74 -1.89
N SER A 226 -6.54 -10.19 -2.40
CA SER A 226 -5.92 -9.68 -3.64
C SER A 226 -6.36 -10.42 -4.91
N GLY A 227 -7.56 -11.00 -4.92
CA GLY A 227 -8.09 -11.77 -6.03
C GLY A 227 -8.65 -10.93 -7.17
N SER A 228 -9.51 -11.59 -7.96
CA SER A 228 -10.20 -11.01 -9.11
C SER A 228 -11.39 -10.15 -8.70
N SER A 229 -11.65 -9.12 -9.51
CA SER A 229 -12.90 -8.35 -9.47
C SER A 229 -13.47 -8.24 -10.87
N ILE A 230 -14.76 -8.57 -11.03
CA ILE A 230 -15.48 -8.56 -12.32
C ILE A 230 -16.59 -7.52 -12.23
N TYR A 231 -16.76 -6.77 -13.30
CA TYR A 231 -17.76 -5.72 -13.46
C TYR A 231 -18.59 -6.02 -14.71
N GLU A 232 -19.89 -6.19 -14.55
CA GLU A 232 -20.86 -6.49 -15.61
C GLU A 232 -22.04 -5.52 -15.51
N ASN A 233 -21.97 -4.42 -16.25
CA ASN A 233 -22.92 -3.31 -16.18
C ASN A 233 -23.09 -2.76 -14.75
N ALA A 234 -22.01 -2.70 -13.98
CA ALA A 234 -22.04 -2.12 -12.66
C ALA A 234 -22.31 -0.60 -12.74
N ILE A 235 -23.27 -0.11 -11.98
CA ILE A 235 -23.72 1.28 -12.03
C ILE A 235 -22.66 2.19 -11.37
N VAL A 236 -22.36 3.30 -12.05
CA VAL A 236 -21.49 4.36 -11.52
C VAL A 236 -22.20 5.68 -11.68
N GLN A 237 -22.40 6.40 -10.58
CA GLN A 237 -22.97 7.73 -10.61
C GLN A 237 -21.97 8.75 -11.16
N PRO A 238 -22.39 9.79 -11.90
CA PRO A 238 -21.49 10.78 -12.51
C PRO A 238 -20.55 11.44 -11.50
N GLU A 239 -21.04 11.75 -10.31
CA GLU A 239 -20.29 12.37 -9.21
C GLU A 239 -19.22 11.43 -8.60
N ASN A 240 -19.23 10.15 -8.95
CA ASN A 240 -18.24 9.16 -8.52
C ASN A 240 -17.21 8.83 -9.64
N ILE A 241 -17.14 9.65 -10.69
CA ILE A 241 -16.16 9.53 -11.78
C ILE A 241 -15.17 10.68 -11.69
N PHE A 242 -13.90 10.36 -11.46
CA PHE A 242 -12.81 11.33 -11.28
C PHE A 242 -11.82 11.20 -12.44
N ASP A 243 -11.42 12.32 -13.03
CA ASP A 243 -10.38 12.33 -14.05
C ASP A 243 -9.06 11.85 -13.43
N PHE A 244 -8.43 10.85 -14.05
CA PHE A 244 -7.18 10.29 -13.53
C PHE A 244 -6.05 11.32 -13.53
N SER A 245 -6.07 12.30 -14.43
CA SER A 245 -5.07 13.36 -14.49
C SER A 245 -5.07 14.31 -13.28
N THR A 246 -6.19 14.36 -12.53
CA THR A 246 -6.32 15.19 -11.32
C THR A 246 -5.87 14.50 -10.06
N ARG A 247 -5.50 13.21 -10.14
CA ARG A 247 -5.07 12.43 -8.97
C ARG A 247 -3.82 13.04 -8.32
N PHE A 248 -3.68 12.85 -7.01
CA PHE A 248 -2.55 13.42 -6.27
C PHE A 248 -1.19 12.94 -6.83
N LYS A 249 -0.25 13.88 -6.98
CA LYS A 249 0.99 13.63 -7.76
C LYS A 249 1.97 12.67 -7.09
N TYR A 250 2.03 12.62 -5.76
CA TYR A 250 2.89 11.72 -5.00
C TYR A 250 2.25 10.34 -4.73
N GLN A 251 1.26 9.94 -5.52
CA GLN A 251 0.52 8.67 -5.31
C GLN A 251 1.43 7.44 -5.33
N THR A 252 2.40 7.39 -6.25
CA THR A 252 3.31 6.24 -6.36
C THR A 252 4.17 6.10 -5.13
N ALA A 253 4.77 7.20 -4.65
CA ALA A 253 5.51 7.23 -3.40
C ALA A 253 4.64 6.81 -2.21
N PHE A 254 3.42 7.34 -2.12
CA PHE A 254 2.48 7.02 -1.04
C PHE A 254 2.13 5.53 -1.01
N TYR A 255 1.86 4.90 -2.17
CA TYR A 255 1.66 3.45 -2.24
C TYR A 255 2.87 2.66 -1.74
N GLN A 256 4.10 3.15 -1.99
CA GLN A 256 5.31 2.48 -1.51
C GLN A 256 5.47 2.57 0.01
N LEU A 257 5.02 3.65 0.66
CA LEU A 257 5.05 3.76 2.12
C LEU A 257 4.33 2.61 2.82
N PHE A 258 3.22 2.11 2.24
CA PHE A 258 2.52 0.94 2.77
C PHE A 258 3.38 -0.31 2.73
N HIS A 259 4.14 -0.51 1.65
CA HIS A 259 5.07 -1.64 1.57
C HIS A 259 6.20 -1.51 2.59
N LEU A 260 6.72 -0.29 2.81
CA LEU A 260 7.74 -0.03 3.83
C LEU A 260 7.20 -0.31 5.23
N ALA A 261 6.01 0.19 5.55
CA ALA A 261 5.35 -0.07 6.83
C ALA A 261 5.06 -1.56 7.04
N THR A 262 4.61 -2.25 5.98
CA THR A 262 4.34 -3.69 6.02
C THR A 262 5.61 -4.48 6.30
N LEU A 263 6.71 -4.19 5.61
CA LEU A 263 8.01 -4.84 5.84
C LEU A 263 8.54 -4.56 7.25
N ALA A 264 8.48 -3.31 7.72
CA ALA A 264 8.92 -2.95 9.07
C ALA A 264 8.12 -3.69 10.15
N GLY A 265 6.79 -3.76 10.01
CA GLY A 265 5.92 -4.47 10.94
C GLY A 265 6.17 -5.99 10.94
N ILE A 266 6.38 -6.61 9.78
CA ILE A 266 6.77 -8.02 9.68
C ILE A 266 8.09 -8.28 10.44
N ALA A 267 9.10 -7.45 10.25
CA ALA A 267 10.38 -7.61 10.95
C ALA A 267 10.24 -7.43 12.47
N LYS A 268 9.40 -6.49 12.91
CA LYS A 268 9.07 -6.24 14.31
C LYS A 268 8.35 -7.43 14.94
N ALA A 269 7.36 -8.00 14.25
CA ALA A 269 6.67 -9.21 14.68
C ALA A 269 7.60 -10.43 14.75
N ALA A 270 8.48 -10.61 13.75
CA ALA A 270 9.48 -11.66 13.74
C ALA A 270 10.46 -11.53 14.91
N THR A 271 10.92 -10.32 15.21
CA THR A 271 11.78 -10.02 16.37
C THR A 271 11.10 -10.40 17.68
N THR A 272 9.85 -10.00 17.87
CA THR A 272 9.06 -10.29 19.07
C THR A 272 8.89 -11.80 19.26
N GLU A 273 8.53 -12.49 18.18
CA GLU A 273 8.26 -13.93 18.23
C GLU A 273 9.55 -14.75 18.49
N ILE A 274 10.65 -14.43 17.80
CA ILE A 274 11.93 -15.12 18.04
C ILE A 274 12.44 -14.88 19.46
N SER A 275 12.35 -13.64 19.95
CA SER A 275 12.78 -13.29 21.32
C SER A 275 12.02 -14.06 22.37
N ARG A 276 10.68 -14.13 22.24
CA ARG A 276 9.80 -14.90 23.13
C ARG A 276 10.16 -16.38 23.12
N ARG A 277 10.39 -16.98 21.94
CA ARG A 277 10.72 -18.41 21.81
C ARG A 277 12.10 -18.74 22.36
N VAL A 278 13.09 -17.90 22.11
CA VAL A 278 14.44 -18.08 22.64
C VAL A 278 14.42 -17.96 24.17
N ALA A 279 13.70 -16.99 24.73
CA ALA A 279 13.58 -16.82 26.18
C ALA A 279 12.91 -18.02 26.87
N ALA A 280 11.88 -18.61 26.24
CA ALA A 280 11.14 -19.74 26.77
C ALA A 280 11.86 -21.10 26.60
N ARG A 281 12.92 -21.18 25.77
CA ARG A 281 13.56 -22.44 25.42
C ARG A 281 14.40 -22.98 26.59
N THR A 282 14.12 -24.21 27.00
CA THR A 282 14.84 -24.91 28.08
C THR A 282 15.95 -25.82 27.59
N ARG A 283 15.82 -26.32 26.33
CA ARG A 283 16.80 -27.26 25.74
C ARG A 283 17.97 -26.50 25.14
N THR A 284 19.19 -26.97 25.38
CA THR A 284 20.44 -26.45 24.80
C THR A 284 21.13 -27.53 23.95
N PHE A 285 22.09 -27.10 23.14
CA PHE A 285 22.98 -28.00 22.42
C PHE A 285 24.31 -28.20 23.21
N SER A 286 24.92 -29.37 23.12
CA SER A 286 26.17 -29.70 23.85
C SER A 286 27.35 -28.82 23.45
N HIS A 287 27.33 -28.25 22.27
CA HIS A 287 28.35 -27.31 21.76
C HIS A 287 27.92 -25.83 21.83
N GLY A 288 26.83 -25.56 22.55
CA GLY A 288 26.45 -24.16 22.88
C GLY A 288 27.42 -23.53 23.89
N ASN A 289 27.46 -22.22 23.90
CA ASN A 289 28.42 -21.46 24.69
C ASN A 289 27.91 -21.05 26.09
N ALA A 290 26.69 -21.47 26.46
CA ALA A 290 26.09 -21.10 27.74
C ALA A 290 25.17 -22.20 28.30
N PRO A 291 24.98 -22.28 29.63
CA PRO A 291 24.08 -23.25 30.27
C PRO A 291 22.61 -23.08 29.89
N ARG A 292 22.21 -21.82 29.59
CA ARG A 292 20.85 -21.50 29.16
C ARG A 292 20.85 -20.99 27.72
N TYR A 293 19.92 -21.45 26.92
CA TYR A 293 19.82 -21.09 25.51
C TYR A 293 19.77 -19.57 25.29
N ALA A 294 18.99 -18.85 26.09
CA ALA A 294 18.85 -17.40 26.01
C ALA A 294 20.13 -16.63 26.43
N GLN A 295 21.13 -17.31 27.00
CA GLN A 295 22.43 -16.72 27.39
C GLN A 295 23.54 -17.02 26.37
N ASP A 296 23.26 -17.85 25.37
CA ASP A 296 24.21 -18.16 24.32
C ASP A 296 24.45 -16.95 23.43
N SER A 297 25.72 -16.53 23.34
CA SER A 297 26.11 -15.30 22.63
C SER A 297 25.83 -15.36 21.14
N GLN A 298 25.88 -16.52 20.49
CA GLN A 298 25.57 -16.69 19.07
C GLN A 298 24.06 -16.58 18.82
N ILE A 299 23.26 -17.11 19.72
CA ILE A 299 21.78 -16.95 19.64
C ILE A 299 21.37 -15.49 19.88
N GLN A 300 22.01 -14.83 20.88
CA GLN A 300 21.79 -13.40 21.13
C GLN A 300 22.19 -12.55 19.93
N GLN A 301 23.28 -12.89 19.23
CA GLN A 301 23.69 -12.21 18.01
C GLN A 301 22.60 -12.30 16.92
N VAL A 302 22.06 -13.48 16.64
CA VAL A 302 20.99 -13.65 15.64
C VAL A 302 19.78 -12.80 15.98
N VAL A 303 19.31 -12.81 17.23
CA VAL A 303 18.19 -12.00 17.68
C VAL A 303 18.51 -10.50 17.54
N GLY A 304 19.74 -10.08 17.90
CA GLY A 304 20.19 -8.70 17.76
C GLY A 304 20.22 -8.20 16.32
N GLU A 305 20.66 -9.04 15.37
CA GLU A 305 20.69 -8.70 13.94
C GLU A 305 19.27 -8.55 13.37
N VAL A 306 18.33 -9.45 13.73
CA VAL A 306 16.92 -9.36 13.32
C VAL A 306 16.26 -8.10 13.91
N SER A 307 16.51 -7.80 15.18
CA SER A 307 16.01 -6.59 15.86
C SER A 307 16.56 -5.31 15.22
N SER A 308 17.84 -5.30 14.86
CA SER A 308 18.47 -4.16 14.19
C SER A 308 17.88 -3.91 12.80
N ALA A 309 17.57 -4.97 12.06
CA ALA A 309 16.90 -4.87 10.77
C ALA A 309 15.48 -4.29 10.91
N ALA A 310 14.72 -4.70 11.93
CA ALA A 310 13.40 -4.17 12.23
C ALA A 310 13.45 -2.67 12.58
N PHE A 311 14.39 -2.28 13.46
CA PHE A 311 14.62 -0.88 13.85
C PHE A 311 14.95 0.01 12.63
N ALA A 312 15.86 -0.45 11.78
CA ALA A 312 16.29 0.29 10.60
C ALA A 312 15.14 0.42 9.58
N ALA A 313 14.35 -0.66 9.34
CA ALA A 313 13.22 -0.64 8.43
C ALA A 313 12.11 0.32 8.91
N GLU A 314 11.82 0.38 10.21
CA GLU A 314 10.86 1.34 10.78
C GLU A 314 11.36 2.78 10.61
N ALA A 315 12.63 3.05 10.93
CA ALA A 315 13.24 4.37 10.75
C ALA A 315 13.19 4.85 9.28
N VAL A 316 13.47 3.94 8.34
CA VAL A 316 13.39 4.21 6.90
C VAL A 316 11.94 4.52 6.46
N ALA A 317 10.96 3.74 6.91
CA ALA A 317 9.55 3.96 6.58
C ALA A 317 9.05 5.33 7.08
N VAL A 318 9.40 5.69 8.32
CA VAL A 318 9.02 6.98 8.92
C VAL A 318 9.73 8.16 8.23
N HIS A 319 11.00 8.00 7.85
CA HIS A 319 11.74 9.02 7.12
C HIS A 319 11.13 9.27 5.73
N ALA A 320 10.88 8.23 4.95
CA ALA A 320 10.23 8.36 3.64
C ALA A 320 8.81 8.98 3.74
N ALA A 321 8.11 8.73 4.84
CA ALA A 321 6.81 9.35 5.11
C ALA A 321 6.90 10.86 5.32
N GLN A 322 8.02 11.39 5.82
CA GLN A 322 8.23 12.84 5.95
C GLN A 322 8.30 13.53 4.59
N SER A 323 9.00 12.92 3.62
CA SER A 323 9.08 13.45 2.25
C SER A 323 7.70 13.45 1.56
N SER A 324 6.88 12.41 1.79
CA SER A 324 5.51 12.38 1.29
C SER A 324 4.58 13.37 2.02
N GLN A 325 4.82 13.65 3.31
CA GLN A 325 4.11 14.71 4.03
C GLN A 325 4.44 16.09 3.42
N TRP A 326 5.71 16.33 3.10
CA TRP A 326 6.09 17.55 2.41
C TRP A 326 5.40 17.66 1.04
N ALA A 327 5.32 16.57 0.26
CA ALA A 327 4.60 16.56 -1.00
C ALA A 327 3.09 16.87 -0.84
N TYR A 328 2.46 16.34 0.22
CA TYR A 328 1.10 16.69 0.60
C TYR A 328 0.96 18.20 0.90
N GLU A 329 1.82 18.75 1.72
CA GLU A 329 1.79 20.18 2.11
C GLU A 329 2.07 21.11 0.91
N ALA A 330 3.04 20.74 0.07
CA ALA A 330 3.41 21.48 -1.12
C ALA A 330 2.29 21.55 -2.16
N ALA A 331 1.38 20.57 -2.19
CA ALA A 331 0.20 20.60 -3.06
C ALA A 331 -0.74 21.79 -2.76
N PHE A 332 -0.59 22.44 -1.60
CA PHE A 332 -1.37 23.62 -1.18
C PHE A 332 -0.54 24.91 -1.14
N SER A 333 0.76 24.84 -1.39
CA SER A 333 1.67 26.01 -1.29
C SER A 333 1.44 27.08 -2.37
N GLY A 334 0.80 26.70 -3.49
CA GLY A 334 0.67 27.56 -4.67
C GLY A 334 1.98 27.77 -5.44
N SER A 335 3.07 27.08 -5.07
CA SER A 335 4.37 27.12 -5.74
C SER A 335 4.60 25.84 -6.56
N PRO A 336 4.53 25.90 -7.90
CA PRO A 336 4.81 24.75 -8.75
C PRO A 336 6.22 24.18 -8.56
N GLU A 337 7.19 25.04 -8.28
CA GLU A 337 8.59 24.65 -8.04
C GLU A 337 8.73 23.87 -6.75
N GLU A 338 8.08 24.29 -5.68
CA GLU A 338 8.06 23.61 -4.39
C GLU A 338 7.33 22.27 -4.51
N GLU A 339 6.15 22.25 -5.14
CA GLU A 339 5.38 21.03 -5.37
C GLU A 339 6.21 20.00 -6.17
N LYS A 340 6.91 20.45 -7.22
CA LYS A 340 7.79 19.59 -8.01
C LYS A 340 8.94 19.02 -7.18
N ALA A 341 9.63 19.87 -6.41
CA ALA A 341 10.75 19.43 -5.56
C ALA A 341 10.29 18.42 -4.50
N ALA A 342 9.15 18.67 -3.87
CA ALA A 342 8.58 17.77 -2.87
C ALA A 342 8.16 16.40 -3.46
N ASN A 343 7.56 16.40 -4.66
CA ASN A 343 7.21 15.16 -5.35
C ASN A 343 8.45 14.34 -5.75
N ILE A 344 9.52 14.99 -6.23
CA ILE A 344 10.81 14.32 -6.51
C ILE A 344 11.35 13.68 -5.22
N ALA A 345 11.39 14.43 -4.12
CA ALA A 345 11.87 13.92 -2.84
C ALA A 345 11.06 12.70 -2.36
N ALA A 346 9.73 12.75 -2.44
CA ALA A 346 8.87 11.65 -2.07
C ALA A 346 9.14 10.38 -2.89
N GLU A 347 9.26 10.47 -4.22
CA GLU A 347 9.55 9.34 -5.10
C GLU A 347 10.95 8.75 -4.85
N ILE A 348 11.97 9.60 -4.72
CA ILE A 348 13.34 9.15 -4.49
C ILE A 348 13.48 8.50 -3.11
N ASP A 349 12.94 9.09 -2.04
CA ASP A 349 13.05 8.53 -0.70
C ASP A 349 12.21 7.25 -0.53
N SER A 350 11.05 7.15 -1.18
CA SER A 350 10.30 5.89 -1.22
C SER A 350 11.08 4.79 -1.97
N GLY A 351 11.77 5.15 -3.05
CA GLY A 351 12.62 4.24 -3.83
C GLY A 351 13.84 3.76 -3.02
N ARG A 352 14.57 4.69 -2.38
CA ARG A 352 15.67 4.37 -1.44
C ARG A 352 15.19 3.47 -0.31
N GLY A 353 14.03 3.81 0.24
CA GLY A 353 13.38 3.06 1.31
C GLY A 353 13.08 1.61 0.90
N GLN A 354 12.55 1.40 -0.31
CA GLN A 354 12.29 0.04 -0.82
C GLN A 354 13.57 -0.78 -0.96
N VAL A 355 14.62 -0.21 -1.58
CA VAL A 355 15.89 -0.91 -1.74
C VAL A 355 16.48 -1.29 -0.39
N ALA A 356 16.52 -0.35 0.55
CA ALA A 356 17.06 -0.58 1.89
C ALA A 356 16.23 -1.60 2.69
N SER A 357 14.90 -1.40 2.80
CA SER A 357 14.04 -2.27 3.62
C SER A 357 13.98 -3.69 3.09
N ILE A 358 13.92 -3.90 1.77
CA ILE A 358 13.95 -5.24 1.18
C ILE A 358 15.26 -5.96 1.49
N GLY A 359 16.39 -5.24 1.37
CA GLY A 359 17.73 -5.78 1.68
C GLY A 359 17.93 -6.13 3.16
N LEU A 360 17.20 -5.48 4.07
CA LEU A 360 17.25 -5.73 5.51
C LEU A 360 16.25 -6.81 5.94
N VAL A 361 14.99 -6.68 5.56
CA VAL A 361 13.88 -7.46 6.15
C VAL A 361 13.81 -8.87 5.59
N VAL A 362 13.94 -9.06 4.27
CA VAL A 362 13.82 -10.39 3.67
C VAL A 362 14.90 -11.36 4.19
N PRO A 363 16.19 -10.98 4.28
CA PRO A 363 17.20 -11.82 4.93
C PRO A 363 16.95 -12.03 6.43
N ALA A 364 16.52 -10.98 7.15
CA ALA A 364 16.27 -11.07 8.59
C ALA A 364 15.15 -12.05 8.93
N THR A 365 14.06 -12.07 8.14
CA THR A 365 12.95 -13.01 8.34
C THR A 365 13.32 -14.47 8.03
N ALA A 366 14.30 -14.72 7.17
CA ALA A 366 14.88 -16.05 6.98
C ALA A 366 15.84 -16.43 8.12
N LYS A 367 16.57 -15.45 8.66
CA LYS A 367 17.59 -15.67 9.70
C LYS A 367 17.02 -16.11 11.05
N ILE A 368 15.74 -15.87 11.34
CA ILE A 368 15.09 -16.32 12.59
C ILE A 368 15.27 -17.82 12.85
N PHE A 369 15.38 -18.64 11.80
CA PHE A 369 15.54 -20.08 11.91
C PHE A 369 16.93 -20.49 12.43
N ASP A 370 17.95 -19.66 12.26
CA ASP A 370 19.29 -19.89 12.78
C ASP A 370 19.29 -19.95 14.32
N ALA A 371 18.41 -19.17 14.97
CA ALA A 371 18.23 -19.20 16.42
C ALA A 371 17.28 -20.29 16.92
N LEU A 372 16.45 -20.89 16.08
CA LEU A 372 15.42 -21.84 16.53
C LEU A 372 15.73 -23.29 16.15
N GLY A 373 16.54 -23.49 15.11
CA GLY A 373 16.89 -24.82 14.59
C GLY A 373 15.65 -25.59 14.10
N ALA A 374 15.75 -26.91 14.05
CA ALA A 374 14.73 -27.80 13.49
C ALA A 374 13.32 -27.64 14.12
N SER A 375 13.23 -27.26 15.38
CA SER A 375 11.93 -27.03 16.02
C SER A 375 11.22 -25.76 15.49
N GLY A 376 11.96 -24.83 14.89
CA GLY A 376 11.40 -23.60 14.30
C GLY A 376 10.67 -23.84 12.98
N VAL A 377 10.95 -24.95 12.27
CA VAL A 377 10.36 -25.24 10.95
C VAL A 377 9.05 -26.03 11.02
N SER A 378 8.48 -26.21 12.22
CA SER A 378 7.16 -26.85 12.37
C SER A 378 6.08 -26.00 11.70
N ARG A 379 5.22 -26.64 10.91
CA ARG A 379 4.07 -26.00 10.27
C ARG A 379 3.08 -25.41 11.27
N ASP A 380 2.95 -25.98 12.47
CA ASP A 380 2.06 -25.48 13.52
C ASP A 380 2.48 -24.10 14.03
N LEU A 381 3.75 -23.75 13.86
CA LEU A 381 4.30 -22.46 14.26
C LEU A 381 4.15 -21.38 13.19
N ASP A 382 4.03 -21.79 11.94
CA ASP A 382 3.89 -20.94 10.76
C ASP A 382 4.90 -19.76 10.74
N LEU A 383 6.15 -20.00 11.20
CA LEU A 383 7.16 -18.93 11.29
C LEU A 383 7.67 -18.48 9.92
N ASP A 384 7.58 -19.34 8.92
CA ASP A 384 7.91 -19.03 7.53
C ASP A 384 6.97 -17.98 6.93
N ARG A 385 5.78 -17.72 7.55
CA ARG A 385 4.89 -16.64 7.14
C ARG A 385 5.61 -15.29 7.12
N PHE A 386 6.53 -15.02 8.05
CA PHE A 386 7.29 -13.76 8.06
C PHE A 386 8.10 -13.57 6.78
N TRP A 387 8.81 -14.62 6.36
CA TRP A 387 9.56 -14.59 5.11
C TRP A 387 8.64 -14.59 3.88
N ARG A 388 7.62 -15.44 3.85
CA ARG A 388 6.66 -15.51 2.74
C ARG A 388 5.99 -14.15 2.51
N ASN A 389 5.50 -13.52 3.58
CA ASN A 389 4.85 -12.23 3.51
C ASN A 389 5.83 -11.11 3.12
N ALA A 390 7.01 -11.05 3.74
CA ALA A 390 8.04 -10.07 3.39
C ALA A 390 8.49 -10.20 1.93
N ARG A 391 8.72 -11.45 1.46
CA ARG A 391 9.13 -11.69 0.08
C ARG A 391 8.04 -11.31 -0.92
N THR A 392 6.78 -11.59 -0.61
CA THR A 392 5.63 -11.22 -1.46
C THR A 392 5.50 -9.71 -1.58
N VAL A 393 5.53 -8.98 -0.47
CA VAL A 393 5.51 -7.50 -0.47
C VAL A 393 6.70 -6.93 -1.24
N ALA A 394 7.90 -7.49 -1.04
CA ALA A 394 9.12 -7.10 -1.74
C ALA A 394 9.06 -7.35 -3.27
N SER A 395 8.15 -8.19 -3.73
CA SER A 395 7.97 -8.53 -5.15
C SER A 395 6.86 -7.71 -5.82
N HIS A 396 6.11 -6.91 -5.07
CA HIS A 396 5.00 -6.11 -5.61
C HIS A 396 5.46 -5.19 -6.75
N ASN A 397 6.61 -4.55 -6.58
CA ASN A 397 7.29 -3.82 -7.64
C ASN A 397 8.75 -4.33 -7.72
N PRO A 398 9.26 -4.66 -8.92
CA PRO A 398 10.62 -5.17 -9.04
C PRO A 398 11.65 -4.15 -8.53
N VAL A 399 12.34 -4.48 -7.44
CA VAL A 399 13.29 -3.59 -6.74
C VAL A 399 14.44 -3.13 -7.63
N VAL A 400 14.80 -3.93 -8.64
CA VAL A 400 15.87 -3.58 -9.61
C VAL A 400 15.58 -2.27 -10.35
N PHE A 401 14.31 -1.98 -10.65
CA PHE A 401 13.91 -0.72 -11.26
C PHE A 401 13.99 0.45 -10.29
N LYS A 402 13.71 0.24 -9.00
CA LYS A 402 13.88 1.27 -7.97
C LYS A 402 15.36 1.63 -7.78
N SER A 403 16.23 0.62 -7.69
CA SER A 403 17.68 0.84 -7.64
C SER A 403 18.19 1.64 -8.83
N LYS A 404 17.69 1.34 -10.06
CA LYS A 404 18.04 2.08 -11.27
C LYS A 404 17.59 3.55 -11.17
N VAL A 405 16.34 3.81 -10.80
CA VAL A 405 15.79 5.18 -10.69
C VAL A 405 16.60 6.00 -9.69
N VAL A 406 16.86 5.46 -8.50
CA VAL A 406 17.69 6.12 -7.49
C VAL A 406 19.11 6.39 -7.98
N GLY A 407 19.75 5.38 -8.62
CA GLY A 407 21.11 5.54 -9.15
C GLY A 407 21.19 6.58 -10.27
N ASP A 408 20.21 6.62 -11.17
CA ASP A 408 20.16 7.60 -12.26
C ASP A 408 19.93 9.03 -11.72
N TYR A 409 19.06 9.18 -10.71
CA TYR A 409 18.89 10.45 -10.03
C TYR A 409 20.20 10.96 -9.38
N GLU A 410 20.93 10.09 -8.67
CA GLU A 410 22.19 10.45 -7.99
C GLU A 410 23.31 10.82 -8.98
N ILE A 411 23.37 10.15 -10.12
CA ILE A 411 24.45 10.34 -11.09
C ILE A 411 24.14 11.52 -12.04
N ASN A 412 22.91 11.56 -12.52
CA ASN A 412 22.53 12.42 -13.66
C ASN A 412 21.51 13.50 -13.28
N GLY A 413 20.90 13.44 -12.07
CA GLY A 413 19.81 14.31 -11.68
C GLY A 413 18.51 14.03 -12.44
N THR A 414 18.36 12.84 -13.02
CA THR A 414 17.18 12.47 -13.83
C THR A 414 15.93 12.44 -12.93
N GLU A 415 14.91 13.20 -13.32
CA GLU A 415 13.63 13.25 -12.61
C GLU A 415 12.96 11.86 -12.61
N PRO A 416 12.42 11.39 -11.45
CA PRO A 416 11.76 10.08 -11.37
C PRO A 416 10.44 10.07 -12.14
N ILE A 417 10.00 8.87 -12.55
CA ILE A 417 8.70 8.65 -13.18
C ILE A 417 7.65 8.55 -12.07
N TYR A 418 6.60 9.36 -12.16
CA TYR A 418 5.52 9.43 -11.14
C TYR A 418 4.35 8.48 -11.39
N VAL A 419 4.21 7.94 -12.60
CA VAL A 419 3.14 7.00 -12.96
C VAL A 419 3.74 5.84 -13.76
N TRP A 420 3.36 4.63 -13.38
CA TRP A 420 3.86 3.41 -13.99
C TRP A 420 2.79 2.79 -14.87
N ALA A 421 3.12 2.52 -16.13
CA ALA A 421 2.28 1.75 -17.02
C ALA A 421 2.76 0.29 -17.05
N ILE A 422 1.82 -0.64 -17.05
CA ILE A 422 2.05 -2.08 -17.20
C ILE A 422 1.21 -2.53 -18.39
N GLY A 423 1.81 -3.26 -19.32
CA GLY A 423 1.11 -3.77 -20.48
C GLY A 423 2.07 -4.42 -21.47
N THR A 424 1.51 -4.95 -22.55
CA THR A 424 2.29 -5.52 -23.66
C THR A 424 2.93 -4.41 -24.47
N ALA A 425 4.25 -4.49 -24.67
CA ALA A 425 4.97 -3.54 -25.52
C ALA A 425 4.48 -3.67 -26.97
N PRO A 426 4.37 -2.55 -27.72
CA PRO A 426 4.00 -2.60 -29.13
C PRO A 426 4.99 -3.49 -29.92
N THR A 427 4.45 -4.29 -30.80
CA THR A 427 5.25 -5.14 -31.69
C THR A 427 5.87 -4.30 -32.83
N GLU A 428 6.93 -4.80 -33.49
CA GLU A 428 7.52 -4.12 -34.64
C GLU A 428 6.50 -3.84 -35.75
N LYS A 429 5.41 -4.59 -35.85
CA LYS A 429 4.33 -4.36 -36.80
C LYS A 429 3.44 -3.17 -36.42
N ASP A 430 3.26 -2.91 -35.14
CA ASP A 430 2.43 -1.80 -34.64
C ASP A 430 3.15 -0.46 -34.77
N VAL A 431 4.49 -0.48 -34.89
CA VAL A 431 5.33 0.72 -35.08
C VAL A 431 5.41 1.14 -36.56
N GLN A 432 5.03 0.26 -37.49
CA GLN A 432 5.10 0.49 -38.95
C GLN A 432 3.75 0.85 -39.60
N ALA A 433 2.65 0.84 -38.82
CA ALA A 433 1.30 1.25 -39.23
C ALA A 433 1.00 2.67 -38.79
#